data_4643d5822d3713bf41fff91fadee72d4
#
_entry.id   4643d5822d3713bf41fff91fadee72d4
#
_cell.length_a   1.000
_cell.length_b   1.000
_cell.length_c   1.000
_cell.angle_alpha   90.00
_cell.angle_beta   90.00
_cell.angle_gamma   90.00
#
_symmetry.space_group_name_H-M   'P 1'
#
loop_
_entity.id
_entity.type
_entity.pdbx_description
1 polymer ?
#
loop_
_entity_poly.entity_id
_entity_poly.type
_entity_poly.pdbx_seq_one_letter_code
_entity_poly.pdbx_strand_id
1 'polypeptide(L)'
;IATIDKATSGQIEIDGHDIAGLSENDLASFRREHLGFVFQEYNLLDTLTVYENIALALTIKQMPKETVKQTIIDLAGKLGISEILHKFPYEISGGQRQRCACIRAIATNPSLILADEPTGALDSHAAAQLLETFVMLCRKYTATVLMVTHDVFSASYCDEILFMQDGKIKASLKREQENKQEFFTRILDTFAKITGGVPYVS
;
A
#
# COMPACT_ATOMS: atom_id res chain seq x y z
N ILE A 1 5.97 -10.88 6.35
CA ILE A 1 5.88 -10.44 4.94
C ILE A 1 6.79 -9.23 4.72
N ALA A 2 6.71 -8.21 5.55
CA ALA A 2 7.55 -7.01 5.45
C ALA A 2 9.06 -7.25 5.69
N THR A 3 9.46 -8.47 6.02
CA THR A 3 10.84 -8.90 6.32
C THR A 3 11.50 -8.14 7.48
N ILE A 4 10.68 -7.57 8.38
CA ILE A 4 11.15 -6.88 9.60
C ILE A 4 11.32 -7.89 10.73
N ASP A 5 10.42 -8.87 10.78
CA ASP A 5 10.42 -9.95 11.78
C ASP A 5 10.50 -11.31 11.08
N LYS A 6 11.00 -12.32 11.79
CA LYS A 6 11.19 -13.68 11.26
C LYS A 6 9.98 -14.54 11.58
N ALA A 7 9.56 -15.38 10.60
CA ALA A 7 8.55 -16.39 10.84
C ALA A 7 9.10 -17.43 11.83
N THR A 8 8.30 -17.80 12.84
CA THR A 8 8.67 -18.84 13.80
C THR A 8 8.71 -20.21 13.11
N SER A 9 7.83 -20.44 12.12
CA SER A 9 7.77 -21.66 11.33
C SER A 9 6.96 -21.41 10.05
N GLY A 10 7.04 -22.33 9.11
CA GLY A 10 6.36 -22.23 7.81
C GLY A 10 7.23 -21.57 6.76
N GLN A 11 6.66 -21.35 5.58
CA GLN A 11 7.32 -20.77 4.42
C GLN A 11 6.59 -19.50 4.00
N ILE A 12 7.34 -18.49 3.57
CA ILE A 12 6.80 -17.26 2.99
C ILE A 12 7.45 -17.06 1.63
N GLU A 13 6.66 -17.20 0.59
CA GLU A 13 7.11 -17.02 -0.79
C GLU A 13 6.52 -15.72 -1.36
N ILE A 14 7.37 -14.88 -1.93
CA ILE A 14 6.97 -13.65 -2.63
C ILE A 14 7.69 -13.64 -3.98
N ASP A 15 6.94 -13.58 -5.06
CA ASP A 15 7.48 -13.55 -6.43
C ASP A 15 8.48 -14.70 -6.71
N GLY A 16 8.15 -15.91 -6.23
CA GLY A 16 8.99 -17.10 -6.37
C GLY A 16 10.20 -17.17 -5.44
N HIS A 17 10.35 -16.21 -4.52
CA HIS A 17 11.45 -16.19 -3.54
C HIS A 17 10.96 -16.61 -2.16
N ASP A 18 11.56 -17.65 -1.58
CA ASP A 18 11.35 -17.98 -0.15
C ASP A 18 12.18 -17.02 0.71
N ILE A 19 11.48 -16.13 1.42
CA ILE A 19 12.11 -15.09 2.24
C ILE A 19 12.46 -15.56 3.67
N ALA A 20 11.95 -16.72 4.11
CA ALA A 20 12.17 -17.20 5.47
C ALA A 20 13.64 -17.62 5.73
N GLY A 21 14.34 -18.05 4.69
CA GLY A 21 15.73 -18.50 4.76
C GLY A 21 16.79 -17.46 4.42
N LEU A 22 16.40 -16.23 4.05
CA LEU A 22 17.34 -15.21 3.61
C LEU A 22 18.17 -14.62 4.76
N SER A 23 19.42 -14.24 4.49
CA SER A 23 20.26 -13.47 5.40
C SER A 23 19.75 -12.03 5.51
N GLU A 24 20.17 -11.27 6.54
CA GLU A 24 19.79 -9.85 6.72
C GLU A 24 20.17 -8.98 5.51
N ASN A 25 21.33 -9.24 4.90
CA ASN A 25 21.78 -8.52 3.71
C ASN A 25 20.88 -8.85 2.49
N ASP A 26 20.53 -10.11 2.32
CA ASP A 26 19.64 -10.54 1.26
C ASP A 26 18.21 -10.01 1.45
N LEU A 27 17.72 -9.98 2.71
CA LEU A 27 16.44 -9.35 3.06
C LEU A 27 16.43 -7.85 2.76
N ALA A 28 17.54 -7.14 3.04
CA ALA A 28 17.67 -5.72 2.69
C ALA A 28 17.64 -5.50 1.17
N SER A 29 18.30 -6.37 0.42
CA SER A 29 18.26 -6.36 -1.05
C SER A 29 16.86 -6.70 -1.57
N PHE A 30 16.23 -7.72 -1.00
CA PHE A 30 14.87 -8.12 -1.35
C PHE A 30 13.85 -6.98 -1.11
N ARG A 31 13.91 -6.29 0.05
CA ARG A 31 13.07 -5.12 0.32
C ARG A 31 13.22 -4.05 -0.75
N ARG A 32 14.46 -3.73 -1.12
CA ARG A 32 14.78 -2.71 -2.12
C ARG A 32 14.25 -3.05 -3.51
N GLU A 33 14.34 -4.33 -3.90
CA GLU A 33 14.01 -4.78 -5.26
C GLU A 33 12.52 -5.10 -5.43
N HIS A 34 11.88 -5.72 -4.44
CA HIS A 34 10.58 -6.35 -4.57
C HIS A 34 9.45 -5.71 -3.75
N LEU A 35 9.76 -4.90 -2.72
CA LEU A 35 8.73 -4.36 -1.83
C LEU A 35 8.57 -2.84 -1.97
N GLY A 36 7.31 -2.41 -1.96
CA GLY A 36 6.93 -1.02 -1.76
C GLY A 36 6.16 -0.88 -0.45
N PHE A 37 6.30 0.25 0.25
CA PHE A 37 5.65 0.48 1.53
C PHE A 37 4.82 1.76 1.53
N VAL A 38 3.57 1.66 1.97
CA VAL A 38 2.66 2.79 2.21
C VAL A 38 2.18 2.71 3.65
N PHE A 39 2.54 3.70 4.46
CA PHE A 39 2.22 3.75 5.89
C PHE A 39 1.13 4.80 6.17
N GLN A 40 0.42 4.64 7.28
CA GLN A 40 -0.59 5.58 7.76
C GLN A 40 0.00 6.99 7.98
N GLU A 41 1.19 7.10 8.55
CA GLU A 41 1.87 8.37 8.83
C GLU A 41 2.75 8.86 7.68
N TYR A 42 2.56 8.34 6.47
CA TYR A 42 3.28 8.69 5.23
C TYR A 42 4.78 8.40 5.25
N ASN A 43 5.47 8.57 6.38
CA ASN A 43 6.92 8.42 6.57
C ASN A 43 7.73 9.17 5.49
N LEU A 44 7.34 10.42 5.23
CA LEU A 44 8.09 11.35 4.38
C LEU A 44 9.17 12.03 5.22
N LEU A 45 10.29 12.33 4.58
CA LEU A 45 11.36 13.10 5.20
C LEU A 45 11.07 14.60 5.02
N ASP A 46 10.83 15.30 6.13
CA ASP A 46 10.47 16.73 6.13
C ASP A 46 11.59 17.64 5.61
N THR A 47 12.83 17.17 5.61
CA THR A 47 14.01 17.88 5.08
C THR A 47 14.15 17.75 3.56
N LEU A 48 13.34 16.94 2.91
CA LEU A 48 13.34 16.70 1.47
C LEU A 48 12.02 17.19 0.87
N THR A 49 12.10 17.74 -0.34
CA THR A 49 10.91 18.06 -1.15
C THR A 49 10.12 16.79 -1.53
N VAL A 50 8.91 16.96 -2.04
CA VAL A 50 8.11 15.85 -2.60
C VAL A 50 8.89 15.11 -3.68
N TYR A 51 9.55 15.83 -4.59
CA TYR A 51 10.39 15.24 -5.62
C TYR A 51 11.51 14.39 -5.02
N GLU A 52 12.24 14.93 -4.04
CA GLU A 52 13.39 14.26 -3.41
C GLU A 52 12.97 13.04 -2.57
N ASN A 53 11.81 13.09 -1.89
CA ASN A 53 11.24 11.95 -1.19
C ASN A 53 10.98 10.77 -2.14
N ILE A 54 10.49 11.04 -3.35
CA ILE A 54 10.27 10.00 -4.37
C ILE A 54 11.60 9.57 -4.98
N ALA A 55 12.46 10.52 -5.33
CA ALA A 55 13.76 10.26 -5.95
C ALA A 55 14.66 9.38 -5.07
N LEU A 56 14.53 9.49 -3.74
CA LEU A 56 15.33 8.70 -2.81
C LEU A 56 15.17 7.19 -3.04
N ALA A 57 13.94 6.70 -3.20
CA ALA A 57 13.67 5.27 -3.45
C ALA A 57 14.31 4.79 -4.78
N LEU A 58 14.21 5.59 -5.82
CA LEU A 58 14.78 5.29 -7.14
C LEU A 58 16.31 5.36 -7.12
N THR A 59 16.89 6.29 -6.34
CA THR A 59 18.33 6.45 -6.16
C THR A 59 18.94 5.27 -5.39
N ILE A 60 18.25 4.80 -4.35
CA ILE A 60 18.65 3.60 -3.60
C ILE A 60 18.66 2.36 -4.53
N LYS A 61 17.74 2.30 -5.49
CA LYS A 61 17.70 1.28 -6.54
C LYS A 61 18.73 1.51 -7.66
N GLN A 62 19.57 2.54 -7.54
CA GLN A 62 20.64 2.90 -8.49
C GLN A 62 20.13 3.19 -9.92
N MET A 63 18.93 3.73 -10.05
CA MET A 63 18.39 4.08 -11.37
C MET A 63 19.10 5.29 -11.98
N PRO A 64 19.27 5.33 -13.31
CA PRO A 64 19.87 6.48 -14.02
C PRO A 64 19.07 7.77 -13.76
N LYS A 65 19.75 8.92 -13.60
CA LYS A 65 19.13 10.21 -13.29
C LYS A 65 18.00 10.61 -14.23
N GLU A 66 18.15 10.39 -15.52
CA GLU A 66 17.11 10.71 -16.51
C GLU A 66 15.86 9.83 -16.32
N THR A 67 16.05 8.55 -16.02
CA THR A 67 14.94 7.62 -15.69
C THR A 67 14.24 8.06 -14.43
N VAL A 68 14.99 8.43 -13.38
CA VAL A 68 14.42 8.95 -12.11
C VAL A 68 13.50 10.14 -12.38
N LYS A 69 14.02 11.13 -13.11
CA LYS A 69 13.25 12.36 -13.44
C LYS A 69 11.97 12.03 -14.21
N GLN A 70 12.08 11.22 -15.26
CA GLN A 70 10.93 10.87 -16.10
C GLN A 70 9.87 10.09 -15.31
N THR A 71 10.29 9.09 -14.52
CA THR A 71 9.39 8.29 -13.68
C THR A 71 8.61 9.18 -12.70
N ILE A 72 9.31 10.11 -12.04
CA ILE A 72 8.66 11.01 -11.07
C ILE A 72 7.63 11.91 -11.76
N ILE A 73 7.98 12.51 -12.90
CA ILE A 73 7.07 13.42 -13.64
C ILE A 73 5.82 12.64 -14.09
N ASP A 74 6.00 11.44 -14.65
CA ASP A 74 4.90 10.61 -15.14
C ASP A 74 3.95 10.18 -14.01
N LEU A 75 4.49 9.72 -12.88
CA LEU A 75 3.69 9.29 -11.75
C LEU A 75 3.02 10.46 -11.04
N ALA A 76 3.71 11.58 -10.88
CA ALA A 76 3.15 12.80 -10.30
C ALA A 76 2.00 13.36 -11.16
N GLY A 77 2.12 13.31 -12.49
CA GLY A 77 1.04 13.67 -13.40
C GLY A 77 -0.18 12.77 -13.26
N LYS A 78 0.03 11.45 -13.17
CA LYS A 78 -1.06 10.47 -13.01
C LYS A 78 -1.79 10.58 -11.67
N LEU A 79 -1.08 10.94 -10.60
CA LEU A 79 -1.65 11.08 -9.26
C LEU A 79 -2.00 12.54 -8.89
N GLY A 80 -1.88 13.48 -9.83
CA GLY A 80 -2.31 14.86 -9.65
C GLY A 80 -1.51 15.65 -8.60
N ILE A 81 -0.18 15.43 -8.51
CA ILE A 81 0.70 16.14 -7.59
C ILE A 81 1.89 16.83 -8.28
N SER A 82 1.84 17.02 -9.60
CA SER A 82 2.92 17.67 -10.36
C SER A 82 3.27 19.05 -9.84
N GLU A 83 2.26 19.84 -9.48
CA GLU A 83 2.41 21.23 -9.04
C GLU A 83 3.11 21.40 -7.68
N ILE A 84 3.21 20.31 -6.92
CA ILE A 84 3.77 20.34 -5.57
C ILE A 84 5.12 19.62 -5.44
N LEU A 85 5.72 19.18 -6.53
CA LEU A 85 6.98 18.42 -6.52
C LEU A 85 8.13 19.18 -5.84
N HIS A 86 8.11 20.53 -5.88
CA HIS A 86 9.12 21.39 -5.29
C HIS A 86 8.84 21.76 -3.82
N LYS A 87 7.66 21.41 -3.28
CA LYS A 87 7.26 21.71 -1.91
C LYS A 87 7.78 20.67 -0.92
N PHE A 88 7.88 21.08 0.33
CA PHE A 88 8.20 20.20 1.45
C PHE A 88 6.94 19.54 2.03
N PRO A 89 7.03 18.39 2.73
CA PRO A 89 5.87 17.70 3.30
C PRO A 89 4.99 18.54 4.22
N TYR A 90 5.57 19.49 4.97
CA TYR A 90 4.83 20.41 5.85
C TYR A 90 4.05 21.51 5.12
N GLU A 91 4.30 21.72 3.81
CA GLU A 91 3.63 22.72 2.98
C GLU A 91 2.42 22.16 2.20
N ILE A 92 2.12 20.87 2.35
CA ILE A 92 1.13 20.16 1.56
C ILE A 92 0.08 19.46 2.42
N SER A 93 -1.10 19.18 1.85
CA SER A 93 -2.20 18.52 2.57
C SER A 93 -1.89 17.04 2.87
N GLY A 94 -2.63 16.45 3.82
CA GLY A 94 -2.53 15.02 4.14
C GLY A 94 -2.71 14.11 2.93
N GLY A 95 -3.73 14.38 2.11
CA GLY A 95 -3.96 13.62 0.87
C GLY A 95 -2.84 13.77 -0.16
N GLN A 96 -2.19 14.95 -0.23
CA GLN A 96 -1.02 15.15 -1.09
C GLN A 96 0.20 14.40 -0.55
N ARG A 97 0.42 14.39 0.77
CA ARG A 97 1.47 13.57 1.42
C ARG A 97 1.26 12.10 1.15
N GLN A 98 0.02 11.61 1.25
CA GLN A 98 -0.29 10.22 0.97
C GLN A 98 -0.03 9.84 -0.49
N ARG A 99 -0.41 10.68 -1.45
CA ARG A 99 -0.09 10.45 -2.87
C ARG A 99 1.42 10.46 -3.13
N CYS A 100 2.18 11.33 -2.46
CA CYS A 100 3.63 11.28 -2.50
C CYS A 100 4.19 9.95 -1.98
N ALA A 101 3.71 9.47 -0.83
CA ALA A 101 4.11 8.19 -0.26
C ALA A 101 3.76 7.01 -1.19
N CYS A 102 2.58 7.06 -1.84
CA CYS A 102 2.20 6.07 -2.85
C CYS A 102 3.15 6.08 -4.04
N ILE A 103 3.46 7.27 -4.60
CA ILE A 103 4.42 7.35 -5.73
C ILE A 103 5.77 6.79 -5.30
N ARG A 104 6.27 7.14 -4.12
CA ARG A 104 7.53 6.59 -3.61
C ARG A 104 7.51 5.06 -3.54
N ALA A 105 6.40 4.48 -3.11
CA ALA A 105 6.26 3.03 -2.99
C ALA A 105 6.22 2.31 -4.34
N ILE A 106 5.59 2.92 -5.36
CA ILE A 106 5.39 2.29 -6.68
C ILE A 106 6.47 2.63 -7.70
N ALA A 107 7.22 3.72 -7.49
CA ALA A 107 8.19 4.24 -8.46
C ALA A 107 9.28 3.21 -8.81
N THR A 108 9.62 2.34 -7.88
CA THR A 108 10.59 1.26 -8.06
C THR A 108 10.02 0.04 -8.80
N ASN A 109 8.73 0.06 -9.17
CA ASN A 109 8.01 -1.07 -9.76
C ASN A 109 8.15 -2.36 -8.94
N PRO A 110 7.69 -2.37 -7.66
CA PRO A 110 7.81 -3.52 -6.77
C PRO A 110 6.84 -4.64 -7.18
N SER A 111 7.19 -5.89 -6.85
CA SER A 111 6.29 -7.04 -7.00
C SER A 111 5.12 -6.99 -6.00
N LEU A 112 5.37 -6.45 -4.80
CA LEU A 112 4.39 -6.37 -3.73
C LEU A 112 4.42 -5.01 -3.05
N ILE A 113 3.25 -4.38 -2.93
CA ILE A 113 3.05 -3.17 -2.14
C ILE A 113 2.37 -3.56 -0.82
N LEU A 114 3.00 -3.20 0.29
CA LEU A 114 2.46 -3.38 1.63
C LEU A 114 1.88 -2.06 2.10
N ALA A 115 0.57 -2.03 2.38
CA ALA A 115 -0.15 -0.85 2.83
C ALA A 115 -0.72 -1.12 4.23
N ASP A 116 -0.24 -0.37 5.22
CA ASP A 116 -0.66 -0.48 6.61
C ASP A 116 -1.53 0.72 6.98
N GLU A 117 -2.83 0.47 7.20
CA GLU A 117 -3.87 1.48 7.46
C GLU A 117 -3.76 2.73 6.55
N PRO A 118 -3.68 2.56 5.23
CA PRO A 118 -3.29 3.64 4.33
C PRO A 118 -4.30 4.79 4.26
N THR A 119 -5.51 4.58 4.74
CA THR A 119 -6.61 5.56 4.75
C THR A 119 -6.85 6.19 6.11
N GLY A 120 -6.22 5.71 7.18
CA GLY A 120 -6.53 6.07 8.56
C GLY A 120 -6.35 7.55 8.93
N ALA A 121 -5.55 8.30 8.17
CA ALA A 121 -5.31 9.73 8.37
C ALA A 121 -6.00 10.62 7.31
N LEU A 122 -6.93 10.06 6.50
CA LEU A 122 -7.56 10.74 5.38
C LEU A 122 -9.05 10.97 5.61
N ASP A 123 -9.58 12.06 5.08
CA ASP A 123 -11.02 12.21 4.91
C ASP A 123 -11.56 11.23 3.86
N SER A 124 -12.87 11.02 3.84
CA SER A 124 -13.53 10.03 2.98
C SER A 124 -13.26 10.24 1.48
N HIS A 125 -13.11 11.50 1.04
CA HIS A 125 -12.83 11.81 -0.36
C HIS A 125 -11.38 11.44 -0.74
N ALA A 126 -10.42 11.84 0.09
CA ALA A 126 -9.02 11.51 -0.09
C ALA A 126 -8.78 9.99 0.01
N ALA A 127 -9.47 9.30 0.94
CA ALA A 127 -9.43 7.85 1.07
C ALA A 127 -9.91 7.15 -0.21
N ALA A 128 -11.07 7.56 -0.76
CA ALA A 128 -11.57 7.01 -2.02
C ALA A 128 -10.57 7.19 -3.17
N GLN A 129 -9.99 8.39 -3.33
CA GLN A 129 -8.99 8.66 -4.37
C GLN A 129 -7.74 7.78 -4.24
N LEU A 130 -7.28 7.56 -3.01
CA LEU A 130 -6.14 6.68 -2.74
C LEU A 130 -6.45 5.23 -3.14
N LEU A 131 -7.61 4.71 -2.71
CA LEU A 131 -8.03 3.34 -3.00
C LEU A 131 -8.23 3.12 -4.50
N GLU A 132 -8.81 4.09 -5.21
CA GLU A 132 -8.89 4.06 -6.69
C GLU A 132 -7.50 4.05 -7.33
N THR A 133 -6.54 4.74 -6.74
CA THR A 133 -5.14 4.69 -7.16
C THR A 133 -4.57 3.29 -7.02
N PHE A 134 -4.79 2.60 -5.88
CA PHE A 134 -4.35 1.22 -5.71
C PHE A 134 -5.00 0.27 -6.73
N VAL A 135 -6.31 0.39 -6.96
CA VAL A 135 -7.01 -0.40 -8.00
C VAL A 135 -6.40 -0.15 -9.38
N MET A 136 -6.11 1.10 -9.71
CA MET A 136 -5.46 1.46 -10.98
C MET A 136 -4.06 0.84 -11.09
N LEU A 137 -3.28 0.84 -10.01
CA LEU A 137 -1.95 0.24 -9.98
C LEU A 137 -1.99 -1.27 -10.21
N CYS A 138 -2.88 -1.98 -9.52
CA CYS A 138 -3.06 -3.41 -9.71
C CYS A 138 -3.42 -3.74 -11.17
N ARG A 139 -4.34 -2.98 -11.77
CA ARG A 139 -4.81 -3.23 -13.14
C ARG A 139 -3.82 -2.86 -14.23
N LYS A 140 -3.09 -1.75 -14.09
CA LYS A 140 -2.20 -1.22 -15.15
C LYS A 140 -0.76 -1.71 -15.04
N TYR A 141 -0.29 -1.97 -13.83
CA TYR A 141 1.12 -2.30 -13.56
C TYR A 141 1.32 -3.71 -13.02
N THR A 142 0.25 -4.53 -12.99
CA THR A 142 0.27 -5.90 -12.43
C THR A 142 0.86 -5.97 -11.03
N ALA A 143 0.81 -4.86 -10.28
CA ALA A 143 1.28 -4.82 -8.90
C ALA A 143 0.30 -5.57 -8.00
N THR A 144 0.81 -6.31 -7.03
CA THR A 144 0.01 -6.85 -5.95
C THR A 144 0.02 -5.87 -4.78
N VAL A 145 -1.16 -5.54 -4.24
CA VAL A 145 -1.27 -4.72 -3.03
C VAL A 145 -1.82 -5.59 -1.91
N LEU A 146 -1.04 -5.74 -0.85
CA LEU A 146 -1.48 -6.33 0.41
C LEU A 146 -1.76 -5.21 1.40
N MET A 147 -3.03 -4.98 1.70
CA MET A 147 -3.48 -3.93 2.61
C MET A 147 -3.92 -4.53 3.94
N VAL A 148 -3.45 -3.96 5.04
CA VAL A 148 -3.99 -4.21 6.38
C VAL A 148 -4.89 -3.04 6.74
N THR A 149 -6.13 -3.31 7.12
CA THR A 149 -7.07 -2.28 7.54
C THR A 149 -8.17 -2.88 8.43
N HIS A 150 -8.73 -2.05 9.30
CA HIS A 150 -9.95 -2.35 10.05
C HIS A 150 -11.18 -1.66 9.43
N ASP A 151 -10.98 -0.85 8.40
CA ASP A 151 -12.05 -0.10 7.74
C ASP A 151 -12.67 -0.93 6.61
N VAL A 152 -13.98 -1.21 6.75
CA VAL A 152 -14.77 -1.98 5.77
C VAL A 152 -14.89 -1.27 4.44
N PHE A 153 -14.92 0.08 4.44
CA PHE A 153 -14.95 0.85 3.20
C PHE A 153 -13.68 0.60 2.38
N SER A 154 -12.51 0.70 3.01
CA SER A 154 -11.23 0.40 2.37
C SER A 154 -11.16 -1.05 1.87
N ALA A 155 -11.60 -2.00 2.69
CA ALA A 155 -11.65 -3.41 2.32
C ALA A 155 -12.53 -3.68 1.08
N SER A 156 -13.61 -2.90 0.88
CA SER A 156 -14.50 -3.07 -0.28
C SER A 156 -13.86 -2.79 -1.65
N TYR A 157 -12.67 -2.19 -1.67
CA TYR A 157 -11.89 -1.98 -2.90
C TYR A 157 -11.00 -3.16 -3.28
N CYS A 158 -10.80 -4.12 -2.36
CA CYS A 158 -9.96 -5.29 -2.59
C CYS A 158 -10.67 -6.35 -3.44
N ASP A 159 -9.88 -7.22 -4.08
CA ASP A 159 -10.39 -8.39 -4.82
C ASP A 159 -10.59 -9.58 -3.88
N GLU A 160 -9.80 -9.67 -2.80
CA GLU A 160 -9.86 -10.73 -1.79
C GLU A 160 -9.60 -10.15 -0.40
N ILE A 161 -10.32 -10.68 0.60
CA ILE A 161 -10.24 -10.27 2.00
C ILE A 161 -10.01 -11.48 2.87
N LEU A 162 -9.04 -11.37 3.79
CA LEU A 162 -8.80 -12.35 4.84
C LEU A 162 -9.17 -11.73 6.19
N PHE A 163 -10.15 -12.29 6.86
CA PHE A 163 -10.53 -11.87 8.22
C PHE A 163 -9.61 -12.52 9.24
N MET A 164 -8.90 -11.69 9.98
CA MET A 164 -7.97 -12.15 11.02
C MET A 164 -8.51 -11.81 12.42
N GLN A 165 -8.42 -12.77 13.32
CA GLN A 165 -8.72 -12.60 14.74
C GLN A 165 -7.80 -13.49 15.56
N ASP A 166 -7.19 -12.93 16.62
CA ASP A 166 -6.28 -13.65 17.51
C ASP A 166 -5.16 -14.40 16.78
N GLY A 167 -4.56 -13.74 15.76
CA GLY A 167 -3.48 -14.28 14.94
C GLY A 167 -3.88 -15.43 13.98
N LYS A 168 -5.19 -15.67 13.77
CA LYS A 168 -5.71 -16.73 12.90
C LYS A 168 -6.65 -16.16 11.84
N ILE A 169 -6.58 -16.74 10.64
CA ILE A 169 -7.56 -16.47 9.59
C ILE A 169 -8.85 -17.19 9.95
N LYS A 170 -9.94 -16.45 10.13
CA LYS A 170 -11.28 -16.96 10.49
C LYS A 170 -12.17 -17.16 9.28
N ALA A 171 -12.02 -16.32 8.27
CA ALA A 171 -12.75 -16.43 7.01
C ALA A 171 -11.97 -15.74 5.88
N SER A 172 -12.33 -16.05 4.65
CA SER A 172 -11.91 -15.33 3.46
C SER A 172 -13.13 -15.00 2.60
N LEU A 173 -13.09 -13.84 1.95
CA LEU A 173 -14.06 -13.44 0.93
C LEU A 173 -13.33 -13.06 -0.34
N LYS A 174 -13.76 -13.60 -1.45
CA LYS A 174 -13.32 -13.20 -2.77
C LYS A 174 -14.44 -12.45 -3.47
N ARG A 175 -14.10 -11.31 -4.06
CA ARG A 175 -15.04 -10.54 -4.88
C ARG A 175 -15.24 -11.27 -6.20
N GLU A 176 -16.50 -11.51 -6.54
CA GLU A 176 -16.89 -12.15 -7.78
C GLU A 176 -17.33 -11.09 -8.83
N GLN A 177 -18.53 -11.21 -9.37
CA GLN A 177 -19.09 -10.28 -10.34
C GLN A 177 -19.92 -9.16 -9.71
N GLU A 178 -19.97 -9.11 -8.38
CA GLU A 178 -20.70 -8.12 -7.62
C GLU A 178 -20.09 -6.72 -7.71
N ASN A 179 -20.94 -5.69 -7.58
CA ASN A 179 -20.46 -4.32 -7.47
C ASN A 179 -19.88 -4.02 -6.07
N LYS A 180 -19.25 -2.86 -5.92
CA LYS A 180 -18.63 -2.45 -4.67
C LYS A 180 -19.60 -2.43 -3.47
N GLN A 181 -20.82 -1.97 -3.68
CA GLN A 181 -21.84 -1.85 -2.62
C GLN A 181 -22.31 -3.22 -2.12
N GLU A 182 -22.53 -4.15 -3.03
CA GLU A 182 -22.89 -5.53 -2.70
C GLU A 182 -21.75 -6.22 -1.93
N PHE A 183 -20.50 -6.04 -2.38
CA PHE A 183 -19.34 -6.58 -1.71
C PHE A 183 -19.16 -5.98 -0.31
N PHE A 184 -19.31 -4.66 -0.16
CA PHE A 184 -19.30 -3.97 1.13
C PHE A 184 -20.32 -4.59 2.13
N THR A 185 -21.56 -4.81 1.68
CA THR A 185 -22.60 -5.43 2.51
C THR A 185 -22.20 -6.85 2.93
N ARG A 186 -21.66 -7.65 2.00
CA ARG A 186 -21.21 -9.01 2.29
C ARG A 186 -20.02 -9.05 3.28
N ILE A 187 -19.14 -8.05 3.23
CA ILE A 187 -18.06 -7.87 4.21
C ILE A 187 -18.64 -7.62 5.59
N LEU A 188 -19.60 -6.68 5.72
CA LEU A 188 -20.26 -6.39 7.00
C LEU A 188 -20.96 -7.62 7.58
N ASP A 189 -21.70 -8.37 6.79
CA ASP A 189 -22.39 -9.58 7.21
C ASP A 189 -21.42 -10.66 7.71
N THR A 190 -20.30 -10.80 7.03
CA THR A 190 -19.27 -11.77 7.41
C THR A 190 -18.56 -11.34 8.69
N PHE A 191 -18.23 -10.07 8.80
CA PHE A 191 -17.65 -9.50 10.01
C PHE A 191 -18.54 -9.68 11.23
N ALA A 192 -19.85 -9.38 11.12
CA ALA A 192 -20.82 -9.56 12.18
C ALA A 192 -20.92 -11.04 12.63
N LYS A 193 -20.86 -11.99 11.71
CA LYS A 193 -20.86 -13.43 12.03
C LYS A 193 -19.62 -13.87 12.83
N ILE A 194 -18.45 -13.32 12.46
CA ILE A 194 -17.17 -13.66 13.11
C ILE A 194 -17.08 -13.06 14.51
N THR A 195 -17.60 -11.83 14.70
CA THR A 195 -17.57 -11.11 15.97
C THR A 195 -18.72 -11.42 16.90
N GLY A 196 -19.61 -12.36 16.55
CA GLY A 196 -20.76 -12.75 17.37
C GLY A 196 -21.89 -11.70 17.42
N GLY A 197 -21.99 -10.84 16.39
CA GLY A 197 -23.07 -9.86 16.26
C GLY A 197 -22.91 -8.60 17.11
N VAL A 198 -21.74 -8.33 17.66
CA VAL A 198 -21.45 -7.06 18.32
C VAL A 198 -21.29 -5.96 17.26
N PRO A 199 -22.18 -4.94 17.24
CA PRO A 199 -22.02 -3.85 16.28
C PRO A 199 -20.73 -3.09 16.60
N TYR A 200 -19.92 -2.88 15.58
CA TYR A 200 -18.77 -1.97 15.68
C TYR A 200 -19.33 -0.54 15.82
N VAL A 201 -19.27 0.00 17.03
CA VAL A 201 -19.45 1.43 17.28
C VAL A 201 -18.06 2.02 17.29
N SER A 202 -17.70 2.68 16.22
CA SER A 202 -16.50 3.51 16.10
C SER A 202 -16.70 4.86 16.77
#